data_279b43cba7a8a056c8b203aec87b415d
#
_entry.id   279b43cba7a8a056c8b203aec87b415d
#
_cell.length_a   1.000
_cell.length_b   1.000
_cell.length_c   1.000
_cell.angle_alpha   90.00
_cell.angle_beta   90.00
_cell.angle_gamma   90.00
#
_symmetry.space_group_name_H-M   'P 1'
#
loop_
_entity.id
_entity.type
_entity.pdbx_description
1 polymer ?
#
loop_
_entity_poly.entity_id
_entity_poly.type
_entity_poly.pdbx_seq_one_letter_code
_entity_poly.pdbx_strand_id
1 'polypeptide(L)'
;MPHHETERALPASATASQPNIECHNIARFFPPATWALKNATLSIHEGESVAITGASGSGKSTLLSIIGLLDQPSEGELKILGQNMGTASDAERTVARREHIAFVFQAYHLIAHLNATENISHTLRMRGVPGRQAHQRALQALEQVGLGHRLEVLPRNMSGGEQQRVAVARALACAPRILLCDEPTGNLDTENSHKVLDLLLAGRAEKQSLVIITHEPDIAARCDRQLHMVDGMLVSPELTSPEEPAHQTLKEPVVRGG
;
A
#
# COMPACT_ATOMS: atom_id res chain seq x y z
N MET A 1 6.29 32.30 54.93
CA MET A 1 5.77 31.09 54.29
C MET A 1 5.81 31.32 52.78
N PRO A 2 6.82 30.81 52.03
CA PRO A 2 6.83 30.91 50.58
C PRO A 2 6.06 29.71 49.99
N HIS A 3 5.16 29.99 49.06
CA HIS A 3 4.39 29.03 48.27
C HIS A 3 5.32 28.34 47.27
N HIS A 4 5.47 27.02 47.40
CA HIS A 4 6.07 26.17 46.37
C HIS A 4 5.05 26.00 45.25
N GLU A 5 5.28 26.66 44.10
CA GLU A 5 4.67 26.31 42.83
C GLU A 5 5.30 25.01 42.35
N THR A 6 4.48 23.97 42.31
CA THR A 6 4.85 22.68 41.73
C THR A 6 4.82 22.82 40.20
N GLU A 7 5.98 22.94 39.61
CA GLU A 7 6.19 22.94 38.18
C GLU A 7 5.71 21.59 37.64
N ARG A 8 4.58 21.59 36.94
CA ARG A 8 3.96 20.43 36.30
C ARG A 8 4.77 20.10 35.07
N ALA A 9 5.67 19.15 35.18
CA ALA A 9 6.42 18.59 34.05
C ALA A 9 5.46 18.17 32.93
N LEU A 10 5.62 18.76 31.76
CA LEU A 10 4.96 18.33 30.51
C LEU A 10 5.37 16.89 30.20
N PRO A 11 4.45 16.03 29.75
CA PRO A 11 4.81 14.66 29.39
C PRO A 11 5.84 14.70 28.27
N ALA A 12 6.90 13.91 28.44
CA ALA A 12 7.96 13.72 27.47
C ALA A 12 7.36 13.42 26.07
N SER A 13 7.85 14.12 25.07
CA SER A 13 7.49 13.94 23.66
C SER A 13 7.49 12.45 23.30
N ALA A 14 6.36 11.95 22.80
CA ALA A 14 6.32 10.68 22.13
C ALA A 14 7.45 10.66 21.08
N THR A 15 8.37 9.73 21.22
CA THR A 15 9.45 9.49 20.26
C THR A 15 8.79 9.29 18.90
N ALA A 16 8.90 10.29 18.03
CA ALA A 16 8.35 10.20 16.67
C ALA A 16 8.96 8.97 16.02
N SER A 17 8.13 7.98 15.70
CA SER A 17 8.57 6.77 15.01
C SER A 17 9.20 7.18 13.68
N GLN A 18 10.34 6.57 13.34
CA GLN A 18 11.00 6.90 12.08
C GLN A 18 10.13 6.44 10.90
N PRO A 19 10.01 7.24 9.84
CA PRO A 19 9.25 6.84 8.67
C PRO A 19 9.96 5.69 7.93
N ASN A 20 9.18 4.70 7.51
CA ASN A 20 9.67 3.65 6.63
C ASN A 20 9.76 4.12 5.17
N ILE A 21 8.91 5.09 4.79
CA ILE A 21 8.82 5.67 3.44
C ILE A 21 8.78 7.18 3.57
N GLU A 22 9.65 7.87 2.84
CA GLU A 22 9.63 9.32 2.69
C GLU A 22 9.73 9.69 1.21
N CYS A 23 8.76 10.41 0.73
CA CYS A 23 8.70 10.98 -0.61
C CYS A 23 8.66 12.49 -0.50
N HIS A 24 9.61 13.20 -1.11
CA HIS A 24 9.65 14.64 -1.16
C HIS A 24 9.62 15.10 -2.62
N ASN A 25 8.55 15.77 -3.02
CA ASN A 25 8.37 16.35 -4.35
C ASN A 25 8.59 15.34 -5.49
N ILE A 26 8.17 14.09 -5.31
CA ILE A 26 8.31 13.05 -6.33
C ILE A 26 7.51 13.41 -7.56
N ALA A 27 8.21 13.45 -8.70
CA ALA A 27 7.59 13.58 -10.02
C ALA A 27 8.04 12.44 -10.93
N ARG A 28 7.17 12.03 -11.86
CA ARG A 28 7.47 10.99 -12.85
C ARG A 28 6.95 11.40 -14.21
N PHE A 29 7.88 11.55 -15.15
CA PHE A 29 7.61 11.85 -16.54
C PHE A 29 7.83 10.63 -17.43
N PHE A 30 6.87 10.34 -18.29
CA PHE A 30 6.97 9.35 -19.35
C PHE A 30 6.98 10.06 -20.72
N PRO A 31 8.06 9.92 -21.50
CA PRO A 31 8.10 10.48 -22.85
C PRO A 31 6.95 9.96 -23.73
N PRO A 32 6.43 10.74 -24.72
CA PRO A 32 6.92 12.07 -25.07
C PRO A 32 6.32 13.24 -24.26
N ALA A 33 5.22 13.07 -23.51
CA ALA A 33 4.51 14.21 -22.95
C ALA A 33 3.70 13.97 -21.67
N THR A 34 3.85 12.83 -20.96
CA THR A 34 2.97 12.46 -19.84
C THR A 34 3.66 12.59 -18.49
N TRP A 35 3.17 13.50 -17.64
CA TRP A 35 3.49 13.54 -16.23
C TRP A 35 2.49 12.63 -15.47
N ALA A 36 2.96 11.47 -15.02
CA ALA A 36 2.16 10.55 -14.22
C ALA A 36 2.13 10.94 -12.74
N LEU A 37 3.19 11.57 -12.26
CA LEU A 37 3.26 12.19 -10.94
C LEU A 37 3.78 13.61 -11.06
N LYS A 38 3.22 14.51 -10.22
CA LYS A 38 3.56 15.93 -10.16
C LYS A 38 3.69 16.30 -8.68
N ASN A 39 4.92 16.36 -8.16
CA ASN A 39 5.17 16.84 -6.80
C ASN A 39 4.45 16.06 -5.68
N ALA A 40 4.50 14.71 -5.71
CA ALA A 40 3.93 13.90 -4.65
C ALA A 40 4.83 13.92 -3.41
N THR A 41 4.30 14.37 -2.27
CA THR A 41 5.00 14.41 -0.98
C THR A 41 4.19 13.67 0.07
N LEU A 42 4.82 12.66 0.71
CA LEU A 42 4.23 11.89 1.80
C LEU A 42 5.30 11.24 2.66
N SER A 43 4.94 10.96 3.91
CA SER A 43 5.71 10.11 4.82
C SER A 43 4.81 9.02 5.36
N ILE A 44 5.32 7.78 5.46
CA ILE A 44 4.59 6.65 6.06
C ILE A 44 5.47 6.04 7.14
N HIS A 45 4.92 5.99 8.35
CA HIS A 45 5.65 5.58 9.54
C HIS A 45 5.61 4.06 9.80
N GLU A 46 6.49 3.59 10.69
CA GLU A 46 6.47 2.20 11.16
C GLU A 46 5.08 1.83 11.71
N GLY A 47 4.56 0.68 11.32
CA GLY A 47 3.27 0.17 11.78
C GLY A 47 2.05 0.84 11.16
N GLU A 48 2.21 1.92 10.38
CA GLU A 48 1.11 2.66 9.77
C GLU A 48 0.52 1.92 8.57
N SER A 49 -0.82 1.95 8.44
CA SER A 49 -1.54 1.55 7.23
C SER A 49 -2.11 2.76 6.52
N VAL A 50 -1.81 2.89 5.23
CA VAL A 50 -2.23 4.03 4.40
C VAL A 50 -2.97 3.52 3.18
N ALA A 51 -4.19 4.01 2.98
CA ALA A 51 -4.93 3.83 1.74
C ALA A 51 -4.67 4.99 0.78
N ILE A 52 -4.40 4.69 -0.48
CA ILE A 52 -4.28 5.68 -1.57
C ILE A 52 -5.45 5.46 -2.51
N THR A 53 -6.36 6.43 -2.56
CA THR A 53 -7.56 6.42 -3.39
C THR A 53 -7.43 7.39 -4.57
N GLY A 54 -8.35 7.35 -5.52
CA GLY A 54 -8.40 8.25 -6.67
C GLY A 54 -8.82 7.55 -7.95
N ALA A 55 -9.16 8.33 -8.98
CA ALA A 55 -9.62 7.82 -10.27
C ALA A 55 -8.57 6.94 -10.98
N SER A 56 -9.00 6.09 -11.93
CA SER A 56 -8.07 5.38 -12.80
C SER A 56 -7.20 6.38 -13.57
N GLY A 57 -5.90 6.09 -13.70
CA GLY A 57 -4.96 6.99 -14.36
C GLY A 57 -4.47 8.17 -13.51
N SER A 58 -4.90 8.34 -12.27
CA SER A 58 -4.46 9.46 -11.41
C SER A 58 -2.99 9.38 -10.95
N GLY A 59 -2.28 8.26 -11.20
CA GLY A 59 -0.87 8.09 -10.84
C GLY A 59 -0.58 7.13 -9.69
N LYS A 60 -1.60 6.51 -9.07
CA LYS A 60 -1.46 5.63 -7.88
C LYS A 60 -0.47 4.49 -8.08
N SER A 61 -0.64 3.69 -9.14
CA SER A 61 0.26 2.54 -9.42
C SER A 61 1.67 3.01 -9.80
N THR A 62 1.82 4.21 -10.38
CA THR A 62 3.14 4.82 -10.62
C THR A 62 3.82 5.16 -9.29
N LEU A 63 3.10 5.79 -8.36
CA LEU A 63 3.63 6.09 -7.02
C LEU A 63 4.00 4.80 -6.29
N LEU A 64 3.13 3.78 -6.31
CA LEU A 64 3.42 2.47 -5.70
C LEU A 64 4.66 1.81 -6.30
N SER A 65 4.84 1.90 -7.63
CA SER A 65 6.00 1.35 -8.33
C SER A 65 7.31 2.05 -7.92
N ILE A 66 7.28 3.36 -7.71
CA ILE A 66 8.43 4.13 -7.24
C ILE A 66 8.75 3.79 -5.78
N ILE A 67 7.76 3.80 -4.87
CA ILE A 67 7.92 3.40 -3.47
C ILE A 67 8.43 1.95 -3.39
N GLY A 68 7.93 1.10 -4.27
CA GLY A 68 8.31 -0.30 -4.37
C GLY A 68 9.65 -0.57 -5.06
N LEU A 69 10.39 0.48 -5.45
CA LEU A 69 11.68 0.39 -6.12
C LEU A 69 11.63 -0.39 -7.46
N LEU A 70 10.46 -0.46 -8.09
CA LEU A 70 10.28 -1.04 -9.43
C LEU A 70 10.56 0.00 -10.52
N ASP A 71 10.35 1.28 -10.21
CA ASP A 71 10.64 2.42 -11.08
C ASP A 71 11.41 3.49 -10.30
N GLN A 72 11.89 4.53 -11.01
CA GLN A 72 12.61 5.65 -10.42
C GLN A 72 11.81 6.95 -10.60
N PRO A 73 11.86 7.86 -9.64
CA PRO A 73 11.36 9.20 -9.86
C PRO A 73 12.19 9.91 -10.94
N SER A 74 11.55 10.78 -11.72
CA SER A 74 12.25 11.71 -12.64
C SER A 74 12.82 12.90 -11.87
N GLU A 75 12.12 13.31 -10.79
CA GLU A 75 12.49 14.41 -9.91
C GLU A 75 12.06 14.10 -8.47
N GLY A 76 12.68 14.77 -7.49
CA GLY A 76 12.39 14.62 -6.08
C GLY A 76 13.29 13.63 -5.36
N GLU A 77 13.03 13.42 -4.08
CA GLU A 77 13.82 12.55 -3.19
C GLU A 77 12.95 11.42 -2.65
N LEU A 78 13.42 10.17 -2.77
CA LEU A 78 12.81 8.98 -2.19
C LEU A 78 13.74 8.38 -1.14
N LYS A 79 13.26 8.23 0.11
CA LYS A 79 13.94 7.46 1.13
C LYS A 79 13.11 6.25 1.54
N ILE A 80 13.77 5.11 1.64
CA ILE A 80 13.21 3.87 2.16
C ILE A 80 14.05 3.46 3.38
N LEU A 81 13.40 3.33 4.54
CA LEU A 81 14.07 3.04 5.82
C LEU A 81 15.25 3.99 6.09
N GLY A 82 15.08 5.29 5.80
CA GLY A 82 16.09 6.33 5.95
C GLY A 82 17.18 6.37 4.89
N GLN A 83 17.23 5.41 3.95
CA GLN A 83 18.22 5.37 2.86
C GLN A 83 17.68 6.04 1.59
N ASN A 84 18.49 6.92 0.98
CA ASN A 84 18.10 7.54 -0.29
C ASN A 84 18.12 6.51 -1.43
N MET A 85 16.94 6.23 -1.98
CA MET A 85 16.73 5.27 -3.08
C MET A 85 16.45 5.96 -4.43
N GLY A 86 16.22 7.26 -4.44
CA GLY A 86 15.94 8.02 -5.67
C GLY A 86 17.14 8.05 -6.64
N THR A 87 18.36 8.05 -6.10
CA THR A 87 19.60 8.05 -6.87
C THR A 87 20.38 6.73 -6.80
N ALA A 88 19.83 5.72 -6.09
CA ALA A 88 20.46 4.42 -5.94
C ALA A 88 20.57 3.67 -7.27
N SER A 89 21.61 2.88 -7.44
CA SER A 89 21.81 1.99 -8.58
C SER A 89 20.71 0.90 -8.63
N ASP A 90 20.53 0.28 -9.77
CA ASP A 90 19.59 -0.81 -9.97
C ASP A 90 19.87 -2.02 -9.06
N ALA A 91 21.17 -2.28 -8.81
CA ALA A 91 21.60 -3.34 -7.91
C ALA A 91 21.22 -3.04 -6.45
N GLU A 92 21.44 -1.82 -5.97
CA GLU A 92 21.06 -1.39 -4.60
C GLU A 92 19.56 -1.42 -4.40
N ARG A 93 18.78 -0.91 -5.36
CA ARG A 93 17.31 -0.97 -5.33
C ARG A 93 16.80 -2.41 -5.33
N THR A 94 17.43 -3.30 -6.10
CA THR A 94 17.07 -4.73 -6.15
C THR A 94 17.33 -5.41 -4.80
N VAL A 95 18.44 -5.10 -4.14
CA VAL A 95 18.74 -5.62 -2.79
C VAL A 95 17.73 -5.09 -1.79
N ALA A 96 17.51 -3.77 -1.74
CA ALA A 96 16.57 -3.14 -0.81
C ALA A 96 15.14 -3.67 -0.99
N ARG A 97 14.68 -3.81 -2.25
CA ARG A 97 13.37 -4.39 -2.57
C ARG A 97 13.26 -5.83 -2.09
N ARG A 98 14.27 -6.67 -2.36
CA ARG A 98 14.30 -8.07 -1.94
C ARG A 98 14.25 -8.21 -0.41
N GLU A 99 14.93 -7.33 0.32
CA GLU A 99 15.06 -7.46 1.78
C GLU A 99 13.88 -6.85 2.54
N HIS A 100 13.33 -5.75 2.05
CA HIS A 100 12.41 -4.91 2.85
C HIS A 100 11.00 -4.82 2.30
N ILE A 101 10.76 -5.11 1.02
CA ILE A 101 9.48 -4.85 0.37
C ILE A 101 8.82 -6.16 -0.09
N ALA A 102 7.50 -6.27 0.06
CA ALA A 102 6.70 -7.28 -0.60
C ALA A 102 5.48 -6.64 -1.27
N PHE A 103 4.94 -7.33 -2.27
CA PHE A 103 3.81 -6.86 -3.07
C PHE A 103 2.67 -7.87 -3.05
N VAL A 104 1.45 -7.32 -3.06
CA VAL A 104 0.21 -8.02 -3.38
C VAL A 104 -0.45 -7.27 -4.53
N PHE A 105 -0.70 -7.94 -5.64
CA PHE A 105 -1.29 -7.33 -6.85
C PHE A 105 -2.70 -7.88 -7.10
N GLN A 106 -3.52 -7.13 -7.81
CA GLN A 106 -4.84 -7.52 -8.27
C GLN A 106 -4.80 -8.81 -9.12
N ALA A 107 -3.77 -8.98 -9.95
CA ALA A 107 -3.59 -10.14 -10.84
C ALA A 107 -2.90 -11.36 -10.18
N TYR A 108 -2.79 -11.38 -8.83
CA TYR A 108 -2.18 -12.44 -8.01
C TYR A 108 -0.69 -12.70 -8.30
N HIS A 109 -0.26 -12.71 -9.53
CA HIS A 109 1.09 -13.02 -10.03
C HIS A 109 1.65 -14.31 -9.42
N LEU A 110 0.84 -15.37 -9.38
CA LEU A 110 1.29 -16.69 -9.01
C LEU A 110 2.00 -17.37 -10.19
N ILE A 111 3.03 -18.15 -9.89
CA ILE A 111 3.75 -18.94 -10.88
C ILE A 111 2.86 -20.15 -11.22
N ALA A 112 2.35 -20.19 -12.42
CA ALA A 112 1.27 -21.10 -12.84
C ALA A 112 1.59 -22.60 -12.74
N HIS A 113 2.87 -22.98 -12.87
CA HIS A 113 3.34 -24.37 -12.81
C HIS A 113 3.82 -24.80 -11.42
N LEU A 114 3.79 -23.89 -10.43
CA LEU A 114 4.09 -24.16 -9.02
C LEU A 114 2.78 -24.26 -8.23
N ASN A 115 2.69 -25.22 -7.29
CA ASN A 115 1.56 -25.30 -6.37
C ASN A 115 1.60 -24.18 -5.31
N ALA A 116 0.61 -24.14 -4.40
CA ALA A 116 0.51 -23.10 -3.38
C ALA A 116 1.75 -23.04 -2.50
N THR A 117 2.20 -24.16 -1.96
CA THR A 117 3.40 -24.23 -1.12
C THR A 117 4.67 -23.83 -1.87
N GLU A 118 4.79 -24.26 -3.11
CA GLU A 118 5.94 -23.93 -3.97
C GLU A 118 5.98 -22.45 -4.33
N ASN A 119 4.84 -21.80 -4.62
CA ASN A 119 4.78 -20.37 -4.88
C ASN A 119 5.34 -19.52 -3.73
N ILE A 120 5.07 -19.94 -2.50
CA ILE A 120 5.57 -19.22 -1.31
C ILE A 120 7.03 -19.61 -1.05
N SER A 121 7.35 -20.90 -1.00
CA SER A 121 8.69 -21.37 -0.67
C SER A 121 9.74 -20.93 -1.71
N HIS A 122 9.36 -20.84 -2.99
CA HIS A 122 10.22 -20.29 -4.03
C HIS A 122 10.61 -18.83 -3.74
N THR A 123 9.63 -17.98 -3.40
CA THR A 123 9.88 -16.58 -3.05
C THR A 123 10.79 -16.45 -1.83
N LEU A 124 10.59 -17.27 -0.80
CA LEU A 124 11.45 -17.29 0.38
C LEU A 124 12.89 -17.71 0.06
N ARG A 125 13.07 -18.70 -0.81
CA ARG A 125 14.39 -19.14 -1.28
C ARG A 125 15.12 -18.03 -2.06
N MET A 126 14.41 -17.28 -2.90
CA MET A 126 14.97 -16.12 -3.59
C MET A 126 15.44 -15.01 -2.63
N ARG A 127 14.90 -14.99 -1.42
CA ARG A 127 15.34 -14.13 -0.30
C ARG A 127 16.45 -14.75 0.57
N GLY A 128 16.99 -15.90 0.17
CA GLY A 128 18.09 -16.56 0.88
C GLY A 128 17.66 -17.48 2.02
N VAL A 129 16.34 -17.73 2.21
CA VAL A 129 15.87 -18.67 3.25
C VAL A 129 16.20 -20.12 2.82
N PRO A 130 16.85 -20.93 3.69
CA PRO A 130 17.16 -22.32 3.38
C PRO A 130 15.93 -23.13 3.00
N GLY A 131 16.04 -24.05 2.02
CA GLY A 131 14.91 -24.74 1.41
C GLY A 131 13.97 -25.44 2.40
N ARG A 132 14.50 -26.14 3.41
CA ARG A 132 13.69 -26.78 4.46
C ARG A 132 12.90 -25.76 5.28
N GLN A 133 13.53 -24.64 5.66
CA GLN A 133 12.89 -23.58 6.42
C GLN A 133 11.89 -22.81 5.56
N ALA A 134 12.19 -22.59 4.27
CA ALA A 134 11.27 -21.96 3.32
C ALA A 134 9.99 -22.80 3.15
N HIS A 135 10.12 -24.10 3.05
CA HIS A 135 8.98 -25.02 2.97
C HIS A 135 8.12 -24.97 4.25
N GLN A 136 8.73 -25.05 5.42
CA GLN A 136 8.00 -24.98 6.70
C GLN A 136 7.26 -23.63 6.87
N ARG A 137 7.90 -22.51 6.54
CA ARG A 137 7.26 -21.19 6.57
C ARG A 137 6.11 -21.09 5.56
N ALA A 138 6.24 -21.71 4.40
CA ALA A 138 5.17 -21.74 3.40
C ALA A 138 3.94 -22.48 3.90
N LEU A 139 4.11 -23.64 4.55
CA LEU A 139 3.01 -24.39 5.16
C LEU A 139 2.29 -23.56 6.23
N GLN A 140 3.05 -22.92 7.14
CA GLN A 140 2.50 -22.06 8.17
C GLN A 140 1.73 -20.86 7.59
N ALA A 141 2.26 -20.21 6.55
CA ALA A 141 1.61 -19.09 5.91
C ALA A 141 0.29 -19.50 5.22
N LEU A 142 0.23 -20.68 4.59
CA LEU A 142 -1.00 -21.21 4.00
C LEU A 142 -2.04 -21.56 5.06
N GLU A 143 -1.64 -22.10 6.20
CA GLU A 143 -2.52 -22.35 7.34
C GLU A 143 -3.14 -21.03 7.85
N GLN A 144 -2.34 -19.99 8.03
CA GLN A 144 -2.79 -18.68 8.50
C GLN A 144 -3.85 -18.01 7.60
N VAL A 145 -3.81 -18.29 6.30
CA VAL A 145 -4.82 -17.78 5.36
C VAL A 145 -5.96 -18.78 5.08
N GLY A 146 -6.07 -19.87 5.87
CA GLY A 146 -7.12 -20.88 5.78
C GLY A 146 -6.98 -21.81 4.56
N LEU A 147 -5.78 -21.99 4.03
CA LEU A 147 -5.50 -22.82 2.86
C LEU A 147 -4.66 -24.08 3.18
N GLY A 148 -4.63 -24.52 4.45
CA GLY A 148 -3.93 -25.74 4.86
C GLY A 148 -4.41 -27.02 4.15
N HIS A 149 -5.61 -27.02 3.59
CA HIS A 149 -6.17 -28.12 2.78
C HIS A 149 -5.85 -27.99 1.28
N ARG A 150 -5.12 -26.97 0.82
CA ARG A 150 -4.84 -26.64 -0.59
C ARG A 150 -3.35 -26.62 -0.93
N LEU A 151 -2.49 -27.18 -0.10
CA LEU A 151 -1.03 -27.06 -0.15
C LEU A 151 -0.41 -27.39 -1.50
N GLU A 152 -0.89 -28.46 -2.14
CA GLU A 152 -0.35 -28.99 -3.41
C GLU A 152 -1.19 -28.61 -4.64
N VAL A 153 -2.20 -27.74 -4.47
CA VAL A 153 -3.08 -27.35 -5.57
C VAL A 153 -2.40 -26.28 -6.43
N LEU A 154 -2.49 -26.45 -7.75
CA LEU A 154 -1.98 -25.47 -8.72
C LEU A 154 -2.93 -24.28 -8.86
N PRO A 155 -2.43 -23.07 -9.16
CA PRO A 155 -3.25 -21.86 -9.29
C PRO A 155 -4.46 -22.02 -10.21
N ARG A 156 -4.32 -22.72 -11.35
CA ARG A 156 -5.41 -22.95 -12.30
C ARG A 156 -6.61 -23.72 -11.72
N ASN A 157 -6.41 -24.41 -10.61
CA ASN A 157 -7.41 -25.22 -9.92
C ASN A 157 -7.92 -24.53 -8.64
N MET A 158 -7.62 -23.24 -8.47
CA MET A 158 -8.03 -22.41 -7.35
C MET A 158 -9.02 -21.35 -7.79
N SER A 159 -9.96 -21.01 -6.92
CA SER A 159 -10.79 -19.81 -7.10
C SER A 159 -9.95 -18.54 -7.02
N GLY A 160 -10.47 -17.40 -7.53
CA GLY A 160 -9.78 -16.11 -7.44
C GLY A 160 -9.45 -15.71 -5.99
N GLY A 161 -10.38 -15.93 -5.07
CA GLY A 161 -10.15 -15.68 -3.64
C GLY A 161 -9.09 -16.59 -3.02
N GLU A 162 -9.00 -17.86 -3.43
CA GLU A 162 -7.91 -18.76 -2.99
C GLU A 162 -6.56 -18.30 -3.55
N GLN A 163 -6.49 -17.95 -4.84
CA GLN A 163 -5.28 -17.43 -5.45
C GLN A 163 -4.79 -16.15 -4.78
N GLN A 164 -5.70 -15.24 -4.46
CA GLN A 164 -5.35 -14.00 -3.74
C GLN A 164 -4.85 -14.29 -2.33
N ARG A 165 -5.48 -15.21 -1.59
CA ARG A 165 -4.97 -15.61 -0.27
C ARG A 165 -3.58 -16.27 -0.35
N VAL A 166 -3.27 -17.04 -1.40
CA VAL A 166 -1.90 -17.53 -1.64
C VAL A 166 -0.93 -16.36 -1.88
N ALA A 167 -1.33 -15.34 -2.67
CA ALA A 167 -0.50 -14.16 -2.92
C ALA A 167 -0.25 -13.34 -1.64
N VAL A 168 -1.27 -13.19 -0.80
CA VAL A 168 -1.13 -12.56 0.54
C VAL A 168 -0.21 -13.37 1.44
N ALA A 169 -0.41 -14.69 1.54
CA ALA A 169 0.44 -15.59 2.32
C ALA A 169 1.91 -15.51 1.85
N ARG A 170 2.15 -15.47 0.54
CA ARG A 170 3.48 -15.29 -0.05
C ARG A 170 4.14 -13.99 0.38
N ALA A 171 3.39 -12.90 0.41
CA ALA A 171 3.91 -11.59 0.83
C ALA A 171 4.20 -11.55 2.34
N LEU A 172 3.27 -12.02 3.18
CA LEU A 172 3.40 -12.02 4.64
C LEU A 172 4.50 -12.98 5.12
N ALA A 173 4.66 -14.16 4.48
CA ALA A 173 5.73 -15.11 4.81
C ALA A 173 7.14 -14.52 4.69
N CYS A 174 7.31 -13.49 3.87
CA CYS A 174 8.56 -12.76 3.73
C CYS A 174 8.88 -11.84 4.92
N ALA A 175 7.93 -11.56 5.80
CA ALA A 175 8.04 -10.61 6.91
C ALA A 175 8.67 -9.26 6.48
N PRO A 176 8.13 -8.59 5.44
CA PRO A 176 8.71 -7.35 4.92
C PRO A 176 8.50 -6.20 5.91
N ARG A 177 9.34 -5.15 5.83
CA ARG A 177 9.13 -3.90 6.55
C ARG A 177 8.04 -3.03 5.88
N ILE A 178 7.86 -3.20 4.58
CA ILE A 178 6.91 -2.45 3.76
C ILE A 178 6.10 -3.45 2.92
N LEU A 179 4.78 -3.44 3.08
CA LEU A 179 3.85 -4.24 2.28
C LEU A 179 3.05 -3.30 1.37
N LEU A 180 3.17 -3.52 0.08
CA LEU A 180 2.53 -2.71 -0.97
C LEU A 180 1.44 -3.53 -1.65
N CYS A 181 0.22 -3.01 -1.68
CA CYS A 181 -0.94 -3.68 -2.26
C CYS A 181 -1.56 -2.81 -3.37
N ASP A 182 -1.58 -3.32 -4.59
CA ASP A 182 -2.22 -2.66 -5.73
C ASP A 182 -3.56 -3.35 -6.03
N GLU A 183 -4.65 -2.72 -5.63
CA GLU A 183 -6.04 -3.22 -5.75
C GLU A 183 -6.20 -4.69 -5.33
N PRO A 184 -5.80 -5.07 -4.09
CA PRO A 184 -5.70 -6.46 -3.68
C PRO A 184 -7.03 -7.20 -3.65
N THR A 185 -8.15 -6.51 -3.81
CA THR A 185 -9.52 -7.01 -3.75
C THR A 185 -10.29 -6.86 -5.06
N GLY A 186 -9.75 -6.14 -6.04
CA GLY A 186 -10.46 -5.70 -7.24
C GLY A 186 -11.04 -6.80 -8.14
N ASN A 187 -10.65 -8.06 -7.95
CA ASN A 187 -11.18 -9.23 -8.68
C ASN A 187 -11.97 -10.19 -7.80
N LEU A 188 -12.37 -9.76 -6.59
CA LEU A 188 -13.03 -10.60 -5.60
C LEU A 188 -14.47 -10.11 -5.35
N ASP A 189 -15.33 -11.03 -4.90
CA ASP A 189 -16.59 -10.66 -4.30
C ASP A 189 -16.38 -9.99 -2.92
N THR A 190 -17.42 -9.34 -2.41
CA THR A 190 -17.37 -8.57 -1.16
C THR A 190 -16.89 -9.40 0.04
N GLU A 191 -17.34 -10.65 0.16
CA GLU A 191 -16.98 -11.51 1.29
C GLU A 191 -15.48 -11.87 1.26
N ASN A 192 -14.95 -12.23 0.10
CA ASN A 192 -13.53 -12.52 -0.07
C ASN A 192 -12.67 -11.25 0.04
N SER A 193 -13.15 -10.09 -0.39
CA SER A 193 -12.49 -8.79 -0.21
C SER A 193 -12.24 -8.49 1.26
N HIS A 194 -13.27 -8.63 2.11
CA HIS A 194 -13.13 -8.43 3.56
C HIS A 194 -12.15 -9.43 4.18
N LYS A 195 -12.21 -10.71 3.81
CA LYS A 195 -11.27 -11.74 4.30
C LYS A 195 -9.83 -11.40 3.95
N VAL A 196 -9.57 -10.97 2.71
CA VAL A 196 -8.22 -10.56 2.27
C VAL A 196 -7.74 -9.34 3.05
N LEU A 197 -8.59 -8.33 3.24
CA LEU A 197 -8.24 -7.15 4.02
C LEU A 197 -7.95 -7.49 5.49
N ASP A 198 -8.75 -8.35 6.12
CA ASP A 198 -8.50 -8.84 7.47
C ASP A 198 -7.12 -9.51 7.60
N LEU A 199 -6.76 -10.35 6.63
CA LEU A 199 -5.46 -11.00 6.59
C LEU A 199 -4.31 -9.98 6.45
N LEU A 200 -4.47 -8.95 5.60
CA LEU A 200 -3.47 -7.90 5.41
C LEU A 200 -3.30 -7.05 6.66
N LEU A 201 -4.40 -6.69 7.34
CA LEU A 201 -4.36 -5.85 8.54
C LEU A 201 -3.90 -6.62 9.78
N ALA A 202 -4.42 -7.85 10.01
CA ALA A 202 -4.09 -8.67 11.17
C ALA A 202 -2.74 -9.39 11.04
N GLY A 203 -2.31 -9.72 9.81
CA GLY A 203 -1.05 -10.42 9.55
C GLY A 203 0.19 -9.52 9.61
N ARG A 204 0.03 -8.22 9.80
CA ARG A 204 1.14 -7.27 9.88
C ARG A 204 2.00 -7.49 11.12
N ALA A 205 3.32 -7.43 10.95
CA ALA A 205 4.23 -7.25 12.08
C ALA A 205 4.08 -5.82 12.64
N GLU A 206 4.35 -5.64 13.94
CA GLU A 206 4.17 -4.35 14.66
C GLU A 206 4.82 -3.16 13.95
N LYS A 207 5.98 -3.38 13.32
CA LYS A 207 6.75 -2.32 12.63
C LYS A 207 6.57 -2.31 11.11
N GLN A 208 5.63 -3.10 10.58
CA GLN A 208 5.38 -3.19 9.15
C GLN A 208 4.43 -2.09 8.69
N SER A 209 4.88 -1.26 7.76
CA SER A 209 4.00 -0.31 7.07
C SER A 209 3.23 -1.02 5.96
N LEU A 210 1.96 -0.66 5.80
CA LEU A 210 1.07 -1.18 4.77
C LEU A 210 0.56 -0.04 3.89
N VAL A 211 0.73 -0.16 2.58
CA VAL A 211 0.16 0.78 1.60
C VAL A 211 -0.81 0.03 0.72
N ILE A 212 -2.06 0.47 0.66
CA ILE A 212 -3.11 -0.13 -0.17
C ILE A 212 -3.61 0.89 -1.18
N ILE A 213 -3.45 0.60 -2.46
CA ILE A 213 -4.22 1.28 -3.51
C ILE A 213 -5.57 0.61 -3.60
N THR A 214 -6.64 1.39 -3.51
CA THR A 214 -8.02 0.89 -3.67
C THR A 214 -8.94 1.99 -4.16
N HIS A 215 -9.97 1.61 -4.87
CA HIS A 215 -11.11 2.47 -5.20
C HIS A 215 -12.35 2.16 -4.33
N GLU A 216 -12.25 1.18 -3.42
CA GLU A 216 -13.31 0.77 -2.50
C GLU A 216 -13.25 1.61 -1.21
N PRO A 217 -14.27 2.47 -0.93
CA PRO A 217 -14.26 3.33 0.27
C PRO A 217 -14.21 2.56 1.58
N ASP A 218 -14.89 1.40 1.66
CA ASP A 218 -14.96 0.56 2.86
C ASP A 218 -13.58 -0.02 3.22
N ILE A 219 -12.76 -0.35 2.21
CA ILE A 219 -11.38 -0.80 2.40
C ILE A 219 -10.51 0.35 2.87
N ALA A 220 -10.62 1.51 2.21
CA ALA A 220 -9.87 2.70 2.57
C ALA A 220 -10.16 3.16 4.01
N ALA A 221 -11.41 3.09 4.45
CA ALA A 221 -11.85 3.49 5.79
C ALA A 221 -11.26 2.62 6.92
N ARG A 222 -10.73 1.44 6.60
CA ARG A 222 -10.11 0.54 7.58
C ARG A 222 -8.61 0.75 7.77
N CYS A 223 -8.00 1.63 6.96
CA CYS A 223 -6.61 2.04 7.13
C CYS A 223 -6.50 3.19 8.13
N ASP A 224 -5.33 3.32 8.77
CA ASP A 224 -5.08 4.37 9.78
C ASP A 224 -5.15 5.78 9.15
N ARG A 225 -4.78 5.90 7.87
CA ARG A 225 -4.82 7.17 7.12
C ARG A 225 -5.20 6.94 5.67
N GLN A 226 -5.91 7.93 5.10
CA GLN A 226 -6.27 7.96 3.69
C GLN A 226 -5.58 9.14 2.99
N LEU A 227 -5.10 8.87 1.78
CA LEU A 227 -4.59 9.87 0.85
C LEU A 227 -5.41 9.79 -0.44
N HIS A 228 -5.70 10.94 -1.03
CA HIS A 228 -6.41 10.98 -2.30
C HIS A 228 -5.48 11.48 -3.40
N MET A 229 -5.47 10.81 -4.55
CA MET A 229 -4.64 11.19 -5.69
C MET A 229 -5.48 11.70 -6.85
N VAL A 230 -5.17 12.92 -7.30
CA VAL A 230 -5.80 13.59 -8.44
C VAL A 230 -4.71 14.09 -9.38
N ASP A 231 -4.77 13.71 -10.65
CA ASP A 231 -3.88 14.20 -11.73
C ASP A 231 -2.37 14.18 -11.37
N GLY A 232 -1.94 13.12 -10.70
CA GLY A 232 -0.54 12.93 -10.29
C GLY A 232 -0.13 13.67 -9.02
N MET A 233 -1.07 14.26 -8.30
CA MET A 233 -0.82 14.97 -7.03
C MET A 233 -1.56 14.30 -5.88
N LEU A 234 -0.94 14.31 -4.69
CA LEU A 234 -1.61 13.90 -3.45
C LEU A 234 -2.34 15.10 -2.86
N VAL A 235 -3.62 14.92 -2.55
CA VAL A 235 -4.47 15.91 -1.88
C VAL A 235 -4.97 15.34 -0.55
N SER A 236 -5.05 16.18 0.48
CA SER A 236 -5.66 15.76 1.75
C SER A 236 -7.16 15.60 1.58
N PRO A 237 -7.80 14.60 2.19
CA PRO A 237 -9.25 14.36 2.07
C PRO A 237 -10.11 15.55 2.51
N GLU A 238 -9.60 16.40 3.40
CA GLU A 238 -10.28 17.61 3.89
C GLU A 238 -10.58 18.65 2.80
N LEU A 239 -9.90 18.58 1.64
CA LEU A 239 -10.07 19.51 0.51
C LEU A 239 -11.03 18.97 -0.57
N THR A 240 -11.55 17.76 -0.40
CA THR A 240 -12.44 17.10 -1.39
C THR A 240 -13.89 17.03 -0.96
N SER A 241 -14.34 17.86 -0.01
CA SER A 241 -15.78 18.06 0.22
C SER A 241 -16.38 18.63 -1.08
N PRO A 242 -17.36 17.99 -1.70
CA PRO A 242 -18.04 18.56 -2.86
C PRO A 242 -18.70 19.87 -2.40
N GLU A 243 -18.27 21.00 -2.95
CA GLU A 243 -19.09 22.20 -2.90
C GLU A 243 -20.42 21.83 -3.54
N GLU A 244 -21.50 21.84 -2.75
CA GLU A 244 -22.85 21.79 -3.28
C GLU A 244 -22.98 22.90 -4.32
N PRO A 245 -23.45 22.62 -5.55
CA PRO A 245 -23.69 23.66 -6.51
C PRO A 245 -24.74 24.60 -5.91
N ALA A 246 -24.33 25.83 -5.63
CA ALA A 246 -25.24 26.89 -5.18
C ALA A 246 -26.37 27.00 -6.20
N HIS A 247 -27.57 26.57 -5.78
CA HIS A 247 -28.82 26.82 -6.52
C HIS A 247 -28.98 28.35 -6.69
N GLN A 248 -28.47 28.89 -7.79
CA GLN A 248 -28.87 30.20 -8.27
C GLN A 248 -30.35 30.10 -8.67
N THR A 249 -31.21 30.53 -7.76
CA THR A 249 -32.60 30.77 -8.04
C THR A 249 -32.71 31.93 -9.04
N LEU A 250 -32.87 31.60 -10.31
CA LEU A 250 -33.21 32.59 -11.34
C LEU A 250 -34.58 33.16 -10.98
N LYS A 251 -34.62 34.41 -10.56
CA LYS A 251 -35.83 35.19 -10.42
C LYS A 251 -36.38 35.46 -11.81
N GLU A 252 -37.56 34.90 -12.10
CA GLU A 252 -38.34 35.24 -13.31
C GLU A 252 -38.67 36.76 -13.35
N PRO A 253 -38.56 37.38 -14.52
CA PRO A 253 -38.96 38.79 -14.65
C PRO A 253 -40.49 38.87 -14.66
N VAL A 254 -41.02 39.70 -13.75
CA VAL A 254 -42.46 40.08 -13.71
C VAL A 254 -42.79 40.88 -14.94
N VAL A 255 -43.56 40.29 -15.85
CA VAL A 255 -44.20 41.00 -16.99
C VAL A 255 -45.34 41.81 -16.43
N ARG A 256 -45.25 43.13 -16.39
CA ARG A 256 -46.36 44.05 -16.17
C ARG A 256 -47.04 44.25 -17.52
N GLY A 257 -48.22 43.70 -17.64
CA GLY A 257 -49.16 44.06 -18.71
C GLY A 257 -49.77 45.45 -18.45
N GLY A 258 -49.85 46.24 -19.51
CA GLY A 258 -50.61 47.46 -19.69
C GLY A 258 -51.36 47.36 -21.01
#